data_6fae95cf992b79685cba5132627910bb
#
_entry.id   6fae95cf992b79685cba5132627910bb
#
_cell.length_a   1.000
_cell.length_b   1.000
_cell.length_c   1.000
_cell.angle_alpha   90.00
_cell.angle_beta   90.00
_cell.angle_gamma   90.00
#
_symmetry.space_group_name_H-M   'P 1'
#
loop_
_entity.id
_entity.type
_entity.pdbx_description
1 polymer ?
#
loop_
_entity_poly.entity_id
_entity_poly.type
_entity_poly.pdbx_seq_one_letter_code
_entity_poly.pdbx_strand_id
1 'polypeptide(L)'
;IKAVRYLQAQKERQSIVRAIDILFTFSDLLILPTTPIVSTPAQEPGTQLPFLALTVPFSLGGYPAVSVPMGEVDGLPVGLQIVARRGDDYLALAAAIAFEAAFQAARP
;
A
#
# COMPACT_ATOMS: atom_id res chain seq x y z
N ILE A 1 25.87 -3.68 19.23
CA ILE A 1 24.45 -4.06 19.33
C ILE A 1 23.63 -3.34 18.26
N LYS A 2 23.87 -2.05 18.13
CA LYS A 2 23.16 -1.26 17.11
C LYS A 2 23.51 -1.71 15.71
N ALA A 3 24.76 -2.07 15.47
CA ALA A 3 25.19 -2.56 14.16
C ALA A 3 24.54 -3.90 13.82
N VAL A 4 24.40 -4.79 14.81
CA VAL A 4 23.74 -6.08 14.59
C VAL A 4 22.27 -5.88 14.26
N ARG A 5 21.58 -4.99 14.98
CA ARG A 5 20.17 -4.66 14.68
C ARG A 5 20.01 -4.05 13.31
N TYR A 6 20.92 -3.18 12.94
CA TYR A 6 20.89 -2.56 11.62
C TYR A 6 21.01 -3.61 10.52
N LEU A 7 21.94 -4.55 10.66
CA LEU A 7 22.13 -5.61 9.69
C LEU A 7 20.90 -6.53 9.61
N GLN A 8 20.29 -6.84 10.76
CA GLN A 8 19.07 -7.64 10.78
C GLN A 8 17.92 -6.91 10.09
N ALA A 9 17.76 -5.62 10.34
CA ALA A 9 16.73 -4.82 9.72
C ALA A 9 16.92 -4.78 8.20
N GLN A 10 18.18 -4.66 7.74
CA GLN A 10 18.47 -4.68 6.31
C GLN A 10 18.14 -6.02 5.67
N LYS A 11 18.41 -7.13 6.37
CA LYS A 11 18.06 -8.46 5.88
C LYS A 11 16.56 -8.65 5.78
N GLU A 12 15.82 -8.19 6.79
CA GLU A 12 14.36 -8.26 6.80
C GLU A 12 13.77 -7.43 5.67
N ARG A 13 14.30 -6.22 5.47
CA ARG A 13 13.90 -5.36 4.36
C ARG A 13 14.11 -6.05 3.03
N GLN A 14 15.28 -6.68 2.82
CA GLN A 14 15.58 -7.39 1.59
C GLN A 14 14.64 -8.57 1.36
N SER A 15 14.29 -9.29 2.43
CA SER A 15 13.35 -10.41 2.34
C SER A 15 11.96 -9.93 1.91
N ILE A 16 11.49 -8.83 2.48
CA ILE A 16 10.19 -8.25 2.13
C ILE A 16 10.18 -7.79 0.68
N VAL A 17 11.21 -7.05 0.27
CA VAL A 17 11.31 -6.54 -1.09
C VAL A 17 11.39 -7.70 -2.09
N ARG A 18 12.13 -8.75 -1.77
CA ARG A 18 12.25 -9.92 -2.62
C ARG A 18 10.90 -10.64 -2.78
N ALA A 19 10.13 -10.74 -1.69
CA ALA A 19 8.80 -11.34 -1.74
C ALA A 19 7.87 -10.54 -2.65
N ILE A 20 7.93 -9.21 -2.56
CA ILE A 20 7.11 -8.34 -3.42
C ILE A 20 7.55 -8.47 -4.88
N ASP A 21 8.85 -8.52 -5.14
CA ASP A 21 9.37 -8.69 -6.51
C ASP A 21 8.87 -10.01 -7.11
N ILE A 22 8.78 -11.07 -6.30
CA ILE A 22 8.24 -12.35 -6.76
C ILE A 22 6.77 -12.20 -7.16
N LEU A 23 5.97 -11.48 -6.38
CA LEU A 23 4.57 -11.23 -6.72
C LEU A 23 4.45 -10.54 -8.08
N PHE A 24 5.35 -9.61 -8.38
CA PHE A 24 5.33 -8.91 -9.66
C PHE A 24 5.81 -9.74 -10.84
N THR A 25 6.31 -10.96 -10.62
CA THR A 25 6.55 -11.88 -11.74
C THR A 25 5.26 -12.47 -12.29
N PHE A 26 4.19 -12.45 -11.48
CA PHE A 26 2.89 -13.00 -11.85
C PHE A 26 1.82 -11.93 -12.12
N SER A 27 2.07 -10.70 -11.73
CA SER A 27 1.07 -9.64 -11.80
C SER A 27 1.72 -8.33 -12.25
N ASP A 28 0.96 -7.51 -12.96
CA ASP A 28 1.40 -6.18 -13.37
C ASP A 28 1.13 -5.14 -12.29
N LEU A 29 0.10 -5.36 -11.49
CA LEU A 29 -0.33 -4.49 -10.42
C LEU A 29 -0.68 -5.31 -9.19
N LEU A 30 -0.47 -4.71 -8.02
CA LEU A 30 -1.00 -5.23 -6.77
C LEU A 30 -2.06 -4.26 -6.28
N ILE A 31 -3.20 -4.78 -5.86
CA ILE A 31 -4.33 -3.98 -5.40
C ILE A 31 -4.70 -4.45 -4.01
N LEU A 32 -4.74 -3.53 -3.07
CA LEU A 32 -5.03 -3.86 -1.68
C LEU A 32 -5.57 -2.62 -0.96
N PRO A 33 -6.20 -2.78 0.21
CA PRO A 33 -6.58 -1.62 1.01
C PRO A 33 -5.34 -0.82 1.41
N THR A 34 -5.46 0.50 1.46
CA THR A 34 -4.34 1.35 1.88
C THR A 34 -3.99 1.09 3.34
N THR A 35 -4.99 0.88 4.18
CA THR A 35 -4.79 0.55 5.59
C THR A 35 -5.61 -0.68 5.94
N PRO A 36 -5.14 -1.52 6.89
CA PRO A 36 -5.85 -2.76 7.26
C PRO A 36 -7.08 -2.51 8.12
N ILE A 37 -7.23 -1.31 8.67
CA ILE A 37 -8.38 -0.95 9.51
C ILE A 37 -8.87 0.44 9.12
N VAL A 38 -10.14 0.70 9.44
CA VAL A 38 -10.74 2.01 9.18
C VAL A 38 -10.18 3.03 10.17
N SER A 39 -10.01 4.27 9.71
CA SER A 39 -9.52 5.35 10.56
C SER A 39 -10.41 5.54 11.78
N THR A 40 -9.79 5.84 12.93
CA THR A 40 -10.52 6.13 14.16
C THR A 40 -10.28 7.58 14.57
N PRO A 41 -11.26 8.21 15.24
CA PRO A 41 -11.12 9.61 15.67
C PRO A 41 -10.04 9.81 16.73
N ALA A 42 -9.80 8.80 17.57
CA ALA A 42 -8.81 8.89 18.64
C ALA A 42 -7.67 7.93 18.33
N GLN A 43 -6.46 8.48 18.24
CA GLN A 43 -5.27 7.66 18.02
C GLN A 43 -4.47 7.57 19.30
N GLU A 44 -4.37 6.37 19.83
CA GLU A 44 -3.55 6.09 20.98
C GLU A 44 -2.15 5.67 20.54
N PRO A 45 -1.13 5.80 21.40
CA PRO A 45 0.20 5.32 21.09
C PRO A 45 0.15 3.84 20.71
N GLY A 46 0.82 3.50 19.61
CA GLY A 46 0.88 2.14 19.12
C GLY A 46 -0.20 1.75 18.13
N THR A 47 -1.28 2.52 18.01
CA THR A 47 -2.34 2.22 17.04
C THR A 47 -1.94 2.53 15.61
N GLN A 48 -0.83 3.25 15.42
CA GLN A 48 -0.35 3.62 14.07
C GLN A 48 0.25 2.44 13.32
N LEU A 49 0.76 1.42 14.03
CA LEU A 49 1.42 0.28 13.38
C LEU A 49 0.53 -0.45 12.39
N PRO A 50 -0.75 -0.77 12.72
CA PRO A 50 -1.62 -1.42 11.75
C PRO A 50 -1.86 -0.57 10.50
N PHE A 51 -1.90 0.76 10.63
CA PHE A 51 -2.09 1.64 9.49
C PHE A 51 -0.89 1.64 8.54
N LEU A 52 0.30 1.37 9.07
CA LEU A 52 1.53 1.35 8.28
C LEU A 52 1.81 -0.02 7.64
N ALA A 53 1.15 -1.07 8.12
CA ALA A 53 1.48 -2.44 7.72
C ALA A 53 1.35 -2.69 6.22
N LEU A 54 0.44 -2.00 5.54
CA LEU A 54 0.19 -2.20 4.12
C LEU A 54 0.89 -1.16 3.24
N THR A 55 1.50 -0.12 3.81
CA THR A 55 2.16 0.93 3.03
C THR A 55 3.68 0.85 3.12
N VAL A 56 4.21 0.53 4.30
CA VAL A 56 5.65 0.50 4.54
C VAL A 56 6.41 -0.45 3.62
N PRO A 57 5.95 -1.69 3.40
CA PRO A 57 6.71 -2.61 2.53
C PRO A 57 6.96 -2.06 1.13
N PHE A 58 5.97 -1.39 0.55
CA PHE A 58 6.10 -0.84 -0.80
C PHE A 58 6.99 0.39 -0.82
N SER A 59 6.92 1.22 0.23
CA SER A 59 7.82 2.36 0.37
C SER A 59 9.27 1.92 0.52
N LEU A 60 9.51 0.87 1.29
CA LEU A 60 10.87 0.35 1.48
C LEU A 60 11.49 -0.13 0.17
N GLY A 61 10.68 -0.69 -0.71
CA GLY A 61 11.16 -1.19 -1.99
C GLY A 61 11.20 -0.17 -3.11
N GLY A 62 10.66 1.03 -2.88
CA GLY A 62 10.62 2.06 -3.91
C GLY A 62 9.61 1.80 -5.01
N TYR A 63 8.54 1.05 -4.72
CA TYR A 63 7.49 0.79 -5.69
C TYR A 63 6.55 1.98 -5.80
N PRO A 64 6.12 2.36 -7.01
CA PRO A 64 5.10 3.39 -7.15
C PRO A 64 3.76 2.90 -6.62
N ALA A 65 3.14 3.69 -5.78
CA ALA A 65 1.86 3.35 -5.16
C ALA A 65 0.96 4.57 -5.15
N VAL A 66 -0.31 4.35 -5.47
CA VAL A 66 -1.34 5.39 -5.50
C VAL A 66 -2.51 4.92 -4.66
N SER A 67 -3.02 5.79 -3.79
CA SER A 67 -4.21 5.50 -3.01
C SER A 67 -5.38 6.31 -3.56
N VAL A 68 -6.50 5.64 -3.77
CA VAL A 68 -7.73 6.27 -4.25
C VAL A 68 -8.89 5.93 -3.32
N PRO A 69 -9.91 6.80 -3.22
CA PRO A 69 -11.07 6.49 -2.40
C PRO A 69 -11.80 5.25 -2.91
N MET A 70 -12.21 4.38 -2.00
CA MET A 70 -12.89 3.13 -2.31
C MET A 70 -14.28 3.06 -1.65
N GLY A 71 -14.73 4.12 -1.02
CA GLY A 71 -15.99 4.17 -0.33
C GLY A 71 -15.83 4.41 1.15
N GLU A 72 -16.82 3.98 1.91
CA GLU A 72 -16.86 4.21 3.35
C GLU A 72 -17.27 2.94 4.07
N VAL A 73 -16.75 2.79 5.29
CA VAL A 73 -17.16 1.75 6.23
C VAL A 73 -17.55 2.46 7.51
N ASP A 74 -18.81 2.27 7.94
CA ASP A 74 -19.35 2.94 9.13
C ASP A 74 -19.16 4.46 9.09
N GLY A 75 -19.33 5.06 7.90
CA GLY A 75 -19.20 6.50 7.73
C GLY A 75 -17.74 6.99 7.62
N LEU A 76 -16.77 6.10 7.71
CA LEU A 76 -15.35 6.46 7.64
C LEU A 76 -14.78 6.10 6.26
N PRO A 77 -13.98 6.98 5.66
CA PRO A 77 -13.45 6.73 4.33
C PRO A 77 -12.42 5.60 4.32
N VAL A 78 -12.41 4.84 3.24
CA VAL A 78 -11.46 3.75 3.00
C VAL A 78 -10.75 4.01 1.70
N GLY A 79 -9.47 3.66 1.64
CA GLY A 79 -8.67 3.81 0.43
C GLY A 79 -8.28 2.49 -0.20
N LEU A 80 -8.18 2.50 -1.52
CA LEU A 80 -7.61 1.40 -2.29
C LEU A 80 -6.21 1.79 -2.70
N GLN A 81 -5.24 0.92 -2.43
CA GLN A 81 -3.86 1.13 -2.84
C GLN A 81 -3.56 0.32 -4.10
N ILE A 82 -3.01 0.99 -5.09
CA ILE A 82 -2.59 0.38 -6.34
C ILE A 82 -1.07 0.53 -6.44
N VAL A 83 -0.38 -0.59 -6.54
CA VAL A 83 1.08 -0.64 -6.56
C VAL A 83 1.54 -1.25 -7.87
N ALA A 84 2.54 -0.63 -8.50
CA ALA A 84 3.12 -1.13 -9.74
C ALA A 84 4.60 -1.49 -9.53
N ARG A 85 5.19 -2.11 -10.54
CA ARG A 85 6.63 -2.38 -10.54
C ARG A 85 7.42 -1.09 -10.51
N ARG A 86 8.66 -1.18 -10.03
CA ARG A 86 9.55 -0.02 -10.07
C ARG A 86 9.66 0.49 -11.50
N GLY A 87 9.51 1.79 -11.68
CA GLY A 87 9.55 2.41 -13.00
C GLY A 87 8.21 2.47 -13.72
N ASP A 88 7.20 1.75 -13.24
CA ASP A 88 5.87 1.71 -13.88
C ASP A 88 4.91 2.72 -13.24
N ASP A 89 5.39 3.93 -12.96
CA ASP A 89 4.61 4.99 -12.34
C ASP A 89 3.36 5.34 -13.16
N TYR A 90 3.51 5.38 -14.48
CA TYR A 90 2.38 5.68 -15.36
C TYR A 90 1.30 4.60 -15.29
N LEU A 91 1.70 3.34 -15.15
CA LEU A 91 0.73 2.26 -15.05
C LEU A 91 -0.08 2.37 -13.75
N ALA A 92 0.59 2.65 -12.64
CA ALA A 92 -0.08 2.85 -11.37
C ALA A 92 -1.07 4.01 -11.44
N LEU A 93 -0.66 5.13 -12.01
CA LEU A 93 -1.50 6.30 -12.14
C LEU A 93 -2.67 6.05 -13.09
N ALA A 94 -2.43 5.41 -14.23
CA ALA A 94 -3.48 5.08 -15.18
C ALA A 94 -4.53 4.15 -14.57
N ALA A 95 -4.09 3.16 -13.80
CA ALA A 95 -5.00 2.26 -13.10
C ALA A 95 -5.83 3.00 -12.05
N ALA A 96 -5.21 3.93 -11.32
CA ALA A 96 -5.90 4.73 -10.33
C ALA A 96 -6.98 5.60 -10.96
N ILE A 97 -6.66 6.24 -12.07
CA ILE A 97 -7.62 7.08 -12.81
C ILE A 97 -8.79 6.23 -13.32
N ALA A 98 -8.49 5.07 -13.89
CA ALA A 98 -9.52 4.15 -14.40
C ALA A 98 -10.42 3.66 -13.28
N PHE A 99 -9.86 3.31 -12.13
CA PHE A 99 -10.65 2.87 -10.98
C PHE A 99 -11.54 4.00 -10.47
N GLU A 100 -10.99 5.21 -10.33
CA GLU A 100 -11.75 6.35 -9.84
C GLU A 100 -12.95 6.64 -10.72
N ALA A 101 -12.74 6.64 -12.04
CA ALA A 101 -13.83 6.86 -12.99
C ALA A 101 -14.89 5.77 -12.90
N ALA A 102 -14.48 4.51 -12.82
CA ALA A 102 -15.41 3.39 -12.71
C ALA A 102 -16.17 3.41 -11.39
N PHE A 103 -15.48 3.76 -10.30
CA PHE A 103 -16.11 3.83 -8.99
C PHE A 103 -17.15 4.96 -8.93
N GLN A 104 -16.86 6.12 -9.48
CA GLN A 104 -17.81 7.24 -9.52
C GLN A 104 -19.00 6.91 -10.40
N ALA A 105 -18.79 6.23 -11.52
CA ALA A 105 -19.88 5.84 -12.41
C ALA A 105 -20.81 4.80 -11.77
N ALA A 106 -20.29 3.96 -10.89
CA ALA A 106 -21.07 2.93 -10.21
C ALA A 106 -21.82 3.47 -8.98
N ARG A 107 -21.51 4.65 -8.51
CA ARG A 107 -22.19 5.24 -7.35
C ARG A 107 -23.59 5.67 -7.72
N PRO A 108 -24.58 5.39 -6.85
CA PRO A 108 -25.96 5.82 -7.05
C PRO A 108 -26.12 7.33 -6.94
#